data_8d5db6212a8705ebd468e75690803b01
#
_entry.id   8d5db6212a8705ebd468e75690803b01
#
_cell.length_a   1.000
_cell.length_b   1.000
_cell.length_c   1.000
_cell.angle_alpha   90.00
_cell.angle_beta   90.00
_cell.angle_gamma   90.00
#
_symmetry.space_group_name_H-M   'P 1'
#
loop_
_entity.id
_entity.type
_entity.pdbx_description
1 polymer ?
#
loop_
_entity_poly.entity_id
_entity_poly.type
_entity_poly.pdbx_seq_one_letter_code
_entity_poly.pdbx_strand_id
1 'polypeptide(L)'
;MQVPASDWSSVVEEAIESIPLVTTPLGSGSGVVVHESGLVLTNKHVIEHGEIARLKFRSGECVAQVLRVHETADLALLKTHAPQPELQRPLCFREEQVKLGEPVLALGHPNRHLETVNAGIVSGLQYHQIGEEAESRQRFVRIDAAINSGNSGGPTLDQSGKIIGINTWKRADQENSSFAIESSVAVEFLSSTLEQLANGTLECKSPEELADVPFDPKPRQSIEAAFENIESTITGHEAKLDKESGVTTFHWDLMSPNNAPIRLTFRDPNEKDAYGLFEASFEVAPPSIALLSHQNVLQRLLRHNEMMWRLKFSIAEDGTIKLCCRRPAIDLDPTEVMHTIRELELHTSLLVTEIIKFRKYAEKPFQAAEFDLNQGP
;
A
#
# COMPACT_ATOMS: atom_id res chain seq x y z
N MET A 1 -26.39 32.40 1.58
CA MET A 1 -26.88 31.47 2.62
C MET A 1 -25.65 30.73 3.15
N GLN A 2 -25.21 30.99 4.38
CA GLN A 2 -24.20 30.15 5.02
C GLN A 2 -24.89 28.85 5.39
N VAL A 3 -24.45 27.75 4.82
CA VAL A 3 -24.82 26.40 5.30
C VAL A 3 -24.20 26.30 6.69
N PRO A 4 -24.97 26.04 7.76
CA PRO A 4 -24.38 25.85 9.07
C PRO A 4 -23.38 24.69 8.99
N ALA A 5 -22.20 24.87 9.59
CA ALA A 5 -21.23 23.80 9.70
C ALA A 5 -21.92 22.63 10.43
N SER A 6 -22.00 21.47 9.79
CA SER A 6 -22.56 20.27 10.41
C SER A 6 -21.69 19.89 11.58
N ASP A 7 -22.29 19.72 12.78
CA ASP A 7 -21.59 19.19 13.92
C ASP A 7 -21.45 17.66 13.72
N TRP A 8 -20.24 17.22 13.46
CA TRP A 8 -19.91 15.80 13.21
C TRP A 8 -19.46 15.07 14.47
N SER A 9 -19.39 15.75 15.62
CA SER A 9 -18.77 15.21 16.83
C SER A 9 -19.41 13.88 17.26
N SER A 10 -20.74 13.81 17.29
CA SER A 10 -21.45 12.59 17.68
C SER A 10 -21.24 11.44 16.68
N VAL A 11 -21.23 11.73 15.39
CA VAL A 11 -20.97 10.74 14.34
C VAL A 11 -19.55 10.18 14.47
N VAL A 12 -18.56 11.05 14.72
CA VAL A 12 -17.17 10.65 14.93
C VAL A 12 -17.05 9.78 16.18
N GLU A 13 -17.61 10.19 17.31
CA GLU A 13 -17.53 9.44 18.56
C GLU A 13 -18.12 8.04 18.44
N GLU A 14 -19.22 7.88 17.71
CA GLU A 14 -19.82 6.56 17.48
C GLU A 14 -19.05 5.70 16.49
N ALA A 15 -18.53 6.30 15.41
CA ALA A 15 -17.92 5.54 14.33
C ALA A 15 -16.48 5.13 14.60
N ILE A 16 -15.71 5.98 15.30
CA ILE A 16 -14.24 5.84 15.38
C ILE A 16 -13.78 4.55 16.05
N GLU A 17 -14.57 4.06 17.02
CA GLU A 17 -14.30 2.80 17.73
C GLU A 17 -14.34 1.58 16.80
N SER A 18 -15.05 1.69 15.68
CA SER A 18 -15.22 0.63 14.68
C SER A 18 -14.26 0.76 13.47
N ILE A 19 -13.30 1.69 13.54
CA ILE A 19 -12.36 1.97 12.45
C ILE A 19 -10.94 1.67 12.92
N PRO A 20 -10.42 0.45 12.68
CA PRO A 20 -9.04 0.13 13.03
C PRO A 20 -8.02 0.67 12.03
N LEU A 21 -6.82 0.96 12.52
CA LEU A 21 -5.62 0.98 11.71
C LEU A 21 -5.33 -0.46 11.26
N VAL A 22 -5.23 -0.67 9.97
CA VAL A 22 -4.83 -1.94 9.35
C VAL A 22 -3.35 -1.85 9.01
N THR A 23 -2.56 -2.78 9.54
CA THR A 23 -1.13 -2.87 9.26
C THR A 23 -0.82 -4.23 8.67
N THR A 24 -0.09 -4.22 7.58
CA THR A 24 0.46 -5.40 6.92
C THR A 24 1.96 -5.19 6.72
N PRO A 25 2.69 -6.23 6.33
CA PRO A 25 4.10 -6.10 5.98
C PRO A 25 4.40 -5.01 4.95
N LEU A 26 3.51 -4.81 3.99
CA LEU A 26 3.71 -3.96 2.82
C LEU A 26 3.24 -2.52 3.00
N GLY A 27 2.39 -2.29 3.99
CA GLY A 27 1.83 -0.97 4.17
C GLY A 27 0.88 -0.87 5.34
N SER A 28 0.22 0.26 5.40
CA SER A 28 -0.83 0.50 6.38
C SER A 28 -1.97 1.30 5.74
N GLY A 29 -3.15 1.07 6.24
CA GLY A 29 -4.35 1.76 5.85
C GLY A 29 -5.36 1.74 6.98
N SER A 30 -6.60 1.91 6.65
CA SER A 30 -7.72 1.85 7.56
C SER A 30 -8.61 0.66 7.23
N GLY A 31 -9.42 0.26 8.18
CA GLY A 31 -10.52 -0.65 7.97
C GLY A 31 -11.79 -0.12 8.59
N VAL A 32 -12.88 -0.80 8.36
CA VAL A 32 -14.17 -0.55 9.03
C VAL A 32 -14.86 -1.86 9.39
N VAL A 33 -15.31 -1.98 10.63
CA VAL A 33 -16.10 -3.13 11.07
C VAL A 33 -17.46 -3.06 10.42
N VAL A 34 -17.84 -4.11 9.68
CA VAL A 34 -19.07 -4.15 8.88
C VAL A 34 -20.04 -5.26 9.27
N HIS A 35 -19.63 -6.18 10.16
CA HIS A 35 -20.47 -7.26 10.63
C HIS A 35 -20.09 -7.73 12.04
N GLU A 36 -21.07 -8.09 12.85
CA GLU A 36 -20.91 -8.54 14.23
C GLU A 36 -20.07 -9.82 14.40
N SER A 37 -19.96 -10.61 13.33
CA SER A 37 -19.09 -11.79 13.34
C SER A 37 -17.59 -11.45 13.27
N GLY A 38 -17.19 -10.19 13.31
CA GLY A 38 -15.80 -9.77 13.25
C GLY A 38 -15.26 -9.60 11.83
N LEU A 39 -16.13 -9.25 10.87
CA LEU A 39 -15.68 -8.89 9.52
C LEU A 39 -15.32 -7.40 9.47
N VAL A 40 -14.10 -7.14 8.99
CA VAL A 40 -13.55 -5.81 8.77
C VAL A 40 -13.29 -5.63 7.29
N LEU A 41 -13.86 -4.59 6.70
CA LEU A 41 -13.64 -4.22 5.30
C LEU A 41 -12.47 -3.25 5.19
N THR A 42 -11.64 -3.44 4.17
CA THR A 42 -10.50 -2.57 3.84
C THR A 42 -10.28 -2.58 2.33
N ASN A 43 -9.24 -1.88 1.84
CA ASN A 43 -8.86 -1.99 0.44
C ASN A 43 -7.94 -3.20 0.18
N LYS A 44 -8.03 -3.74 -1.04
CA LYS A 44 -7.16 -4.80 -1.54
C LYS A 44 -5.68 -4.37 -1.50
N HIS A 45 -5.37 -3.15 -1.95
CA HIS A 45 -4.00 -2.64 -1.96
C HIS A 45 -3.41 -2.43 -0.55
N VAL A 46 -4.23 -2.33 0.50
CA VAL A 46 -3.76 -2.22 1.89
C VAL A 46 -3.23 -3.57 2.40
N ILE A 47 -3.86 -4.67 1.97
CA ILE A 47 -3.51 -6.02 2.44
C ILE A 47 -2.51 -6.75 1.52
N GLU A 48 -2.34 -6.30 0.30
CA GLU A 48 -1.45 -6.80 -0.74
C GLU A 48 -0.82 -8.18 -0.48
N HIS A 49 -1.47 -9.24 -0.95
CA HIS A 49 -1.00 -10.63 -0.88
C HIS A 49 -0.71 -11.20 0.53
N GLY A 50 -0.91 -10.43 1.60
CA GLY A 50 -0.79 -10.94 2.96
C GLY A 50 -1.93 -11.89 3.31
N GLU A 51 -1.66 -12.96 4.08
CA GLU A 51 -2.69 -13.85 4.63
C GLU A 51 -3.29 -13.31 5.92
N ILE A 52 -2.56 -12.43 6.60
CA ILE A 52 -2.95 -11.85 7.89
C ILE A 52 -2.68 -10.34 7.91
N ALA A 53 -3.44 -9.63 8.74
CA ALA A 53 -3.24 -8.23 9.03
C ALA A 53 -3.33 -7.99 10.54
N ARG A 54 -2.63 -6.98 11.04
CA ARG A 54 -2.80 -6.50 12.41
C ARG A 54 -3.78 -5.35 12.41
N LEU A 55 -4.78 -5.43 13.27
CA LEU A 55 -5.79 -4.41 13.47
C LEU A 55 -5.55 -3.73 14.81
N LYS A 56 -5.40 -2.40 14.78
CA LYS A 56 -5.25 -1.60 15.99
C LYS A 56 -6.46 -0.70 16.15
N PHE A 57 -7.27 -1.02 17.14
CA PHE A 57 -8.40 -0.23 17.62
C PHE A 57 -7.94 0.69 18.77
N ARG A 58 -8.78 1.61 19.19
CA ARG A 58 -8.54 2.39 20.42
C ARG A 58 -8.37 1.52 21.65
N SER A 59 -9.15 0.45 21.75
CA SER A 59 -9.18 -0.47 22.90
C SER A 59 -8.05 -1.49 22.91
N GLY A 60 -7.33 -1.71 21.82
CA GLY A 60 -6.28 -2.70 21.71
C GLY A 60 -5.98 -3.17 20.29
N GLU A 61 -5.18 -4.22 20.20
CA GLU A 61 -4.74 -4.77 18.93
C GLU A 61 -5.17 -6.25 18.83
N CYS A 62 -5.45 -6.67 17.60
CA CYS A 62 -5.69 -8.08 17.28
C CYS A 62 -5.17 -8.43 15.90
N VAL A 63 -5.06 -9.75 15.63
CA VAL A 63 -4.71 -10.28 14.33
C VAL A 63 -5.99 -10.69 13.60
N ALA A 64 -6.03 -10.43 12.30
CA ALA A 64 -7.12 -10.83 11.43
C ALA A 64 -6.60 -11.62 10.23
N GLN A 65 -7.31 -12.66 9.84
CA GLN A 65 -7.08 -13.36 8.57
C GLN A 65 -7.55 -12.49 7.41
N VAL A 66 -6.82 -12.45 6.32
CA VAL A 66 -7.34 -11.99 5.03
C VAL A 66 -8.29 -13.08 4.52
N LEU A 67 -9.58 -12.86 4.70
CA LEU A 67 -10.59 -13.87 4.44
C LEU A 67 -10.91 -13.98 2.95
N ARG A 68 -11.08 -12.82 2.30
CA ARG A 68 -11.45 -12.75 0.89
C ARG A 68 -11.00 -11.43 0.27
N VAL A 69 -10.54 -11.50 -0.97
CA VAL A 69 -10.18 -10.35 -1.79
C VAL A 69 -11.16 -10.27 -2.96
N HIS A 70 -11.66 -9.07 -3.26
CA HIS A 70 -12.53 -8.88 -4.41
C HIS A 70 -11.74 -8.99 -5.71
N GLU A 71 -12.30 -9.63 -6.72
CA GLU A 71 -11.59 -9.91 -7.98
C GLU A 71 -11.19 -8.64 -8.73
N THR A 72 -12.11 -7.71 -8.88
CA THR A 72 -11.94 -6.49 -9.70
C THR A 72 -11.91 -5.21 -8.88
N ALA A 73 -12.74 -5.10 -7.81
CA ALA A 73 -12.73 -3.92 -6.95
C ALA A 73 -11.55 -3.93 -5.97
N ASP A 74 -11.09 -2.74 -5.61
CA ASP A 74 -10.04 -2.56 -4.60
C ASP A 74 -10.60 -2.74 -3.19
N LEU A 75 -11.16 -3.93 -2.89
CA LEU A 75 -11.75 -4.30 -1.61
C LEU A 75 -11.21 -5.64 -1.10
N ALA A 76 -11.08 -5.76 0.21
CA ALA A 76 -10.78 -7.00 0.92
C ALA A 76 -11.58 -7.09 2.22
N LEU A 77 -11.95 -8.31 2.61
CA LEU A 77 -12.57 -8.61 3.91
C LEU A 77 -11.58 -9.37 4.77
N LEU A 78 -11.41 -8.87 5.98
CA LEU A 78 -10.62 -9.47 7.03
C LEU A 78 -11.55 -10.11 8.05
N LYS A 79 -11.12 -11.23 8.64
CA LYS A 79 -11.83 -11.92 9.72
C LYS A 79 -10.99 -11.94 10.97
N THR A 80 -11.54 -11.44 12.06
CA THR A 80 -10.95 -11.55 13.40
C THR A 80 -11.84 -12.37 14.31
N HIS A 81 -11.22 -13.10 15.24
CA HIS A 81 -11.89 -13.88 16.27
C HIS A 81 -11.70 -13.27 17.66
N ALA A 82 -10.89 -12.22 17.77
CA ALA A 82 -10.67 -11.57 19.06
C ALA A 82 -11.98 -10.96 19.57
N PRO A 83 -12.34 -11.17 20.84
CA PRO A 83 -13.49 -10.55 21.47
C PRO A 83 -13.17 -9.06 21.72
N GLN A 84 -13.28 -8.25 20.70
CA GLN A 84 -13.13 -6.80 20.80
C GLN A 84 -14.51 -6.17 20.94
N PRO A 85 -14.74 -5.27 21.90
CA PRO A 85 -16.02 -4.57 22.06
C PRO A 85 -16.49 -3.86 20.79
N GLU A 86 -15.55 -3.36 20.00
CA GLU A 86 -15.76 -2.62 18.73
C GLU A 86 -16.37 -3.50 17.65
N LEU A 87 -16.05 -4.80 17.63
CA LEU A 87 -16.63 -5.75 16.67
C LEU A 87 -18.11 -5.99 16.90
N GLN A 88 -18.62 -5.59 18.06
CA GLN A 88 -20.05 -5.67 18.39
C GLN A 88 -20.84 -4.45 17.89
N ARG A 89 -20.17 -3.46 17.32
CA ARG A 89 -20.77 -2.23 16.79
C ARG A 89 -20.41 -2.01 15.33
N PRO A 90 -20.82 -2.89 14.41
CA PRO A 90 -20.53 -2.67 12.99
C PRO A 90 -21.23 -1.42 12.49
N LEU A 91 -20.55 -0.67 11.63
CA LEU A 91 -21.17 0.46 10.93
C LEU A 91 -22.09 -0.08 9.82
N CYS A 92 -23.26 0.53 9.71
CA CYS A 92 -24.25 0.15 8.72
C CYS A 92 -23.98 0.84 7.38
N PHE A 93 -24.26 0.13 6.29
CA PHE A 93 -24.29 0.73 4.96
C PHE A 93 -25.57 1.51 4.75
N ARG A 94 -25.48 2.59 3.97
CA ARG A 94 -26.64 3.32 3.50
C ARG A 94 -27.27 2.60 2.29
N GLU A 95 -28.57 2.43 2.31
CA GLU A 95 -29.34 1.80 1.23
C GLU A 95 -29.75 2.80 0.15
N GLU A 96 -30.00 4.07 0.54
CA GLU A 96 -30.45 5.10 -0.37
C GLU A 96 -29.31 5.60 -1.24
N GLN A 97 -29.66 5.98 -2.48
CA GLN A 97 -28.70 6.53 -3.42
C GLN A 97 -28.04 7.81 -2.91
N VAL A 98 -26.74 7.92 -3.08
CA VAL A 98 -25.95 9.09 -2.79
C VAL A 98 -26.29 10.21 -3.79
N LYS A 99 -26.39 11.47 -3.32
CA LYS A 99 -26.71 12.64 -4.15
C LYS A 99 -25.58 13.65 -4.14
N LEU A 100 -25.43 14.39 -5.23
CA LEU A 100 -24.47 15.46 -5.33
C LEU A 100 -24.76 16.56 -4.29
N GLY A 101 -23.68 17.08 -3.67
CA GLY A 101 -23.75 18.13 -2.67
C GLY A 101 -24.08 17.65 -1.25
N GLU A 102 -24.33 16.36 -1.02
CA GLU A 102 -24.54 15.82 0.32
C GLU A 102 -23.27 15.98 1.16
N PRO A 103 -23.37 16.44 2.42
CA PRO A 103 -22.26 16.46 3.34
C PRO A 103 -21.76 15.07 3.67
N VAL A 104 -20.44 14.89 3.72
CA VAL A 104 -19.78 13.62 4.00
C VAL A 104 -18.61 13.78 4.94
N LEU A 105 -18.24 12.68 5.58
CA LEU A 105 -17.11 12.58 6.48
C LEU A 105 -16.24 11.38 6.09
N ALA A 106 -14.99 11.63 5.69
CA ALA A 106 -14.00 10.58 5.45
C ALA A 106 -13.16 10.36 6.72
N LEU A 107 -13.12 9.13 7.19
CA LEU A 107 -12.40 8.71 8.39
C LEU A 107 -11.27 7.74 8.06
N GLY A 108 -10.20 7.75 8.88
CA GLY A 108 -9.09 6.82 8.74
C GLY A 108 -7.88 7.17 9.59
N HIS A 109 -6.75 6.48 9.33
CA HIS A 109 -5.50 6.56 10.10
C HIS A 109 -4.30 6.93 9.20
N PRO A 110 -4.20 8.17 8.69
CA PRO A 110 -3.10 8.56 7.81
C PRO A 110 -1.76 8.53 8.53
N ASN A 111 -0.71 8.07 7.82
CA ASN A 111 0.67 8.03 8.31
C ASN A 111 0.87 7.24 9.61
N ARG A 112 0.03 6.21 9.86
CA ARG A 112 0.00 5.44 11.11
C ARG A 112 -0.32 6.28 12.37
N HIS A 113 -0.78 7.51 12.19
CA HIS A 113 -1.37 8.29 13.26
C HIS A 113 -2.80 7.86 13.48
N LEU A 114 -3.19 7.81 14.74
CA LEU A 114 -4.57 7.48 15.10
C LEU A 114 -5.47 8.65 14.69
N GLU A 115 -6.54 8.31 13.97
CA GLU A 115 -7.74 9.10 13.78
C GLU A 115 -7.58 10.42 13.00
N THR A 116 -7.99 10.39 11.77
CA THR A 116 -8.17 11.60 10.98
C THR A 116 -9.60 11.69 10.47
N VAL A 117 -10.12 12.89 10.58
CA VAL A 117 -11.48 13.25 10.23
C VAL A 117 -11.42 14.36 9.17
N ASN A 118 -11.95 14.08 7.98
CA ASN A 118 -12.00 15.05 6.91
C ASN A 118 -13.45 15.23 6.42
N ALA A 119 -14.03 16.40 6.64
CA ALA A 119 -15.36 16.74 6.17
C ALA A 119 -15.31 17.32 4.75
N GLY A 120 -16.36 17.04 3.98
CA GLY A 120 -16.53 17.55 2.64
C GLY A 120 -17.95 17.31 2.13
N ILE A 121 -18.10 17.28 0.80
CA ILE A 121 -19.35 16.98 0.12
C ILE A 121 -19.13 15.93 -0.99
N VAL A 122 -20.19 15.27 -1.40
CA VAL A 122 -20.22 14.50 -2.64
C VAL A 122 -20.08 15.45 -3.83
N SER A 123 -18.93 15.43 -4.48
CA SER A 123 -18.60 16.32 -5.61
C SER A 123 -18.83 15.66 -6.98
N GLY A 124 -19.09 14.34 -7.02
CA GLY A 124 -19.36 13.61 -8.26
C GLY A 124 -19.80 12.18 -8.02
N LEU A 125 -20.49 11.62 -8.99
CA LEU A 125 -20.81 10.19 -9.08
C LEU A 125 -20.27 9.71 -10.42
N GLN A 126 -19.34 8.76 -10.40
CA GLN A 126 -18.61 8.38 -11.60
C GLN A 126 -18.55 6.87 -11.74
N TYR A 127 -18.50 6.43 -13.00
CA TYR A 127 -18.18 5.06 -13.35
C TYR A 127 -16.78 5.04 -13.95
N HIS A 128 -15.90 4.23 -13.40
CA HIS A 128 -14.60 3.95 -13.99
C HIS A 128 -14.57 2.54 -14.56
N GLN A 129 -13.97 2.40 -15.72
CA GLN A 129 -13.68 1.08 -16.29
C GLN A 129 -12.59 0.42 -15.45
N ILE A 130 -12.83 -0.83 -15.06
CA ILE A 130 -11.87 -1.65 -14.32
C ILE A 130 -11.47 -2.81 -15.22
N GLY A 131 -10.16 -2.93 -15.50
CA GLY A 131 -9.62 -3.96 -16.38
C GLY A 131 -9.81 -3.66 -17.87
N GLU A 132 -9.52 -4.66 -18.71
CA GLU A 132 -9.52 -4.53 -20.17
C GLU A 132 -10.92 -4.73 -20.81
N GLU A 133 -11.87 -5.31 -20.08
CA GLU A 133 -13.21 -5.56 -20.58
C GLU A 133 -14.08 -4.30 -20.51
N ALA A 134 -14.64 -3.91 -21.67
CA ALA A 134 -15.41 -2.67 -21.81
C ALA A 134 -16.68 -2.60 -20.92
N GLU A 135 -17.16 -3.75 -20.42
CA GLU A 135 -18.36 -3.86 -19.60
C GLU A 135 -18.09 -3.79 -18.09
N SER A 136 -16.84 -3.94 -17.65
CA SER A 136 -16.46 -3.90 -16.23
C SER A 136 -16.38 -2.46 -15.73
N ARG A 137 -17.50 -1.90 -15.33
CA ARG A 137 -17.59 -0.54 -14.77
C ARG A 137 -17.92 -0.61 -13.28
N GLN A 138 -17.06 0.01 -12.46
CA GLN A 138 -17.29 0.18 -11.04
C GLN A 138 -17.77 1.60 -10.73
N ARG A 139 -18.71 1.73 -9.81
CA ARG A 139 -19.21 3.01 -9.31
C ARG A 139 -18.31 3.54 -8.21
N PHE A 140 -18.00 4.83 -8.32
CA PHE A 140 -17.25 5.59 -7.33
C PHE A 140 -18.01 6.83 -6.92
N VAL A 141 -17.94 7.14 -5.64
CA VAL A 141 -18.34 8.44 -5.09
C VAL A 141 -17.11 9.33 -5.05
N ARG A 142 -17.14 10.43 -5.80
CA ARG A 142 -16.11 11.48 -5.70
C ARG A 142 -16.50 12.45 -4.60
N ILE A 143 -15.54 12.73 -3.72
CA ILE A 143 -15.69 13.67 -2.62
C ILE A 143 -14.59 14.75 -2.68
N ASP A 144 -14.86 15.91 -2.12
CA ASP A 144 -13.85 16.97 -1.98
C ASP A 144 -13.16 16.94 -0.60
N ALA A 145 -13.61 16.03 0.30
CA ALA A 145 -12.89 15.73 1.53
C ALA A 145 -11.49 15.15 1.20
N ALA A 146 -10.47 15.61 1.91
CA ALA A 146 -9.11 15.21 1.67
C ALA A 146 -8.89 13.73 2.05
N ILE A 147 -8.53 12.88 1.08
CA ILE A 147 -8.03 11.53 1.32
C ILE A 147 -6.50 11.56 1.19
N ASN A 148 -5.82 11.12 2.25
CA ASN A 148 -4.38 10.97 2.30
C ASN A 148 -3.99 9.49 2.45
N SER A 149 -2.72 9.19 2.18
CA SER A 149 -2.17 7.85 2.44
C SER A 149 -2.45 7.42 3.87
N GLY A 150 -3.09 6.27 4.04
CA GLY A 150 -3.56 5.74 5.32
C GLY A 150 -5.06 5.87 5.58
N ASN A 151 -5.80 6.76 4.88
CA ASN A 151 -7.27 6.77 4.92
C ASN A 151 -7.88 5.66 4.04
N SER A 152 -7.09 5.07 3.15
CA SER A 152 -7.51 3.95 2.28
C SER A 152 -8.06 2.79 3.11
N GLY A 153 -9.22 2.26 2.73
CA GLY A 153 -9.95 1.22 3.44
C GLY A 153 -10.88 1.71 4.56
N GLY A 154 -10.73 2.97 5.00
CA GLY A 154 -11.64 3.60 5.94
C GLY A 154 -12.96 4.02 5.26
N PRO A 155 -14.01 4.29 6.04
CA PRO A 155 -15.31 4.66 5.51
C PRO A 155 -15.41 6.14 5.11
N THR A 156 -16.23 6.41 4.12
CA THR A 156 -16.91 7.69 3.93
C THR A 156 -18.32 7.57 4.48
N LEU A 157 -18.68 8.44 5.42
CA LEU A 157 -19.97 8.42 6.13
C LEU A 157 -20.86 9.58 5.71
N ASP A 158 -22.17 9.37 5.76
CA ASP A 158 -23.16 10.42 5.72
C ASP A 158 -23.43 11.04 7.11
N GLN A 159 -24.33 12.03 7.18
CA GLN A 159 -24.67 12.71 8.44
C GLN A 159 -25.36 11.82 9.49
N SER A 160 -25.84 10.64 9.09
CA SER A 160 -26.41 9.66 10.02
C SER A 160 -25.40 8.59 10.47
N GLY A 161 -24.13 8.72 10.09
CA GLY A 161 -23.07 7.77 10.42
C GLY A 161 -23.08 6.50 9.56
N LYS A 162 -23.87 6.46 8.49
CA LYS A 162 -23.93 5.32 7.59
C LYS A 162 -22.85 5.39 6.52
N ILE A 163 -22.31 4.23 6.15
CA ILE A 163 -21.28 4.09 5.10
C ILE A 163 -21.91 4.33 3.73
N ILE A 164 -21.40 5.32 3.00
CA ILE A 164 -21.77 5.59 1.60
C ILE A 164 -20.68 5.14 0.63
N GLY A 165 -19.47 4.88 1.12
CA GLY A 165 -18.37 4.37 0.34
C GLY A 165 -17.15 4.03 1.17
N ILE A 166 -16.17 3.36 0.54
CA ILE A 166 -14.88 3.00 1.13
C ILE A 166 -13.80 3.82 0.44
N ASN A 167 -13.08 4.62 1.23
CA ASN A 167 -11.99 5.46 0.74
C ASN A 167 -10.94 4.62 0.01
N THR A 168 -10.48 5.03 -1.16
CA THR A 168 -9.50 4.26 -1.91
C THR A 168 -8.34 5.11 -2.43
N TRP A 169 -8.55 6.02 -3.37
CA TRP A 169 -7.48 6.78 -3.99
C TRP A 169 -7.86 8.24 -4.27
N LYS A 170 -6.85 9.06 -4.57
CA LYS A 170 -7.02 10.43 -5.07
C LYS A 170 -6.31 10.59 -6.40
N ARG A 171 -6.79 11.47 -7.23
CA ARG A 171 -6.09 11.87 -8.45
C ARG A 171 -4.97 12.86 -8.11
N ALA A 172 -3.75 12.53 -8.53
CA ALA A 172 -2.59 13.40 -8.31
C ALA A 172 -2.63 14.67 -9.18
N ASP A 173 -3.35 14.62 -10.31
CA ASP A 173 -3.48 15.71 -11.29
C ASP A 173 -4.65 16.68 -11.00
N GLN A 174 -5.45 16.43 -9.97
CA GLN A 174 -6.61 17.24 -9.60
C GLN A 174 -6.66 17.46 -8.09
N GLU A 175 -6.60 18.69 -7.66
CA GLU A 175 -6.88 19.06 -6.28
C GLU A 175 -8.32 18.73 -5.90
N ASN A 176 -8.54 18.33 -4.65
CA ASN A 176 -9.88 18.01 -4.09
C ASN A 176 -10.66 16.97 -4.89
N SER A 177 -9.97 15.97 -5.44
CA SER A 177 -10.58 14.86 -6.17
C SER A 177 -10.20 13.53 -5.53
N SER A 178 -10.92 13.19 -4.48
CA SER A 178 -10.82 11.95 -3.72
C SER A 178 -11.94 10.99 -4.11
N PHE A 179 -11.67 9.69 -4.08
CA PHE A 179 -12.60 8.66 -4.52
C PHE A 179 -12.85 7.63 -3.44
N ALA A 180 -14.11 7.28 -3.26
CA ALA A 180 -14.55 6.14 -2.46
C ALA A 180 -15.30 5.14 -3.35
N ILE A 181 -15.06 3.85 -3.14
CA ILE A 181 -15.83 2.77 -3.76
C ILE A 181 -17.24 2.83 -3.19
N GLU A 182 -18.25 2.91 -4.05
CA GLU A 182 -19.64 3.05 -3.60
C GLU A 182 -20.08 1.88 -2.70
N SER A 183 -20.87 2.19 -1.68
CA SER A 183 -21.34 1.22 -0.68
C SER A 183 -22.04 0.00 -1.28
N SER A 184 -22.75 0.14 -2.40
CA SER A 184 -23.41 -1.00 -3.08
C SER A 184 -22.46 -2.12 -3.47
N VAL A 185 -21.24 -1.79 -3.93
CA VAL A 185 -20.22 -2.77 -4.27
C VAL A 185 -19.73 -3.52 -3.02
N ALA A 186 -19.54 -2.77 -1.94
CA ALA A 186 -19.12 -3.34 -0.65
C ALA A 186 -20.21 -4.25 -0.03
N VAL A 187 -21.47 -3.85 -0.13
CA VAL A 187 -22.62 -4.64 0.34
C VAL A 187 -22.74 -5.96 -0.42
N GLU A 188 -22.63 -5.94 -1.76
CA GLU A 188 -22.65 -7.14 -2.58
C GLU A 188 -21.50 -8.08 -2.22
N PHE A 189 -20.29 -7.54 -2.05
CA PHE A 189 -19.12 -8.30 -1.65
C PHE A 189 -19.27 -8.93 -0.25
N LEU A 190 -19.76 -8.15 0.72
CA LEU A 190 -20.04 -8.65 2.08
C LEU A 190 -21.11 -9.75 2.05
N SER A 191 -22.23 -9.52 1.35
CA SER A 191 -23.35 -10.48 1.30
C SER A 191 -22.92 -11.80 0.69
N SER A 192 -22.20 -11.77 -0.44
CA SER A 192 -21.69 -12.98 -1.09
C SER A 192 -20.64 -13.71 -0.22
N THR A 193 -19.88 -12.99 0.59
CA THR A 193 -18.93 -13.58 1.54
C THR A 193 -19.66 -14.26 2.70
N LEU A 194 -20.67 -13.62 3.26
CA LEU A 194 -21.50 -14.21 4.32
C LEU A 194 -22.21 -15.49 3.84
N GLU A 195 -22.69 -15.51 2.61
CA GLU A 195 -23.30 -16.70 2.00
C GLU A 195 -22.27 -17.84 1.86
N GLN A 196 -21.04 -17.53 1.42
CA GLN A 196 -19.96 -18.54 1.30
C GLN A 196 -19.53 -19.09 2.66
N LEU A 197 -19.51 -18.26 3.71
CA LEU A 197 -19.27 -18.71 5.07
C LEU A 197 -20.40 -19.60 5.58
N ALA A 198 -21.65 -19.22 5.33
CA ALA A 198 -22.83 -19.97 5.80
C ALA A 198 -22.96 -21.35 5.15
N ASN A 199 -22.57 -21.48 3.88
CA ASN A 199 -22.63 -22.75 3.14
C ASN A 199 -21.32 -23.57 3.21
N GLY A 200 -20.29 -23.09 3.92
CA GLY A 200 -19.02 -23.78 4.14
C GLY A 200 -18.10 -23.83 2.92
N THR A 201 -18.34 -23.00 1.89
CA THR A 201 -17.44 -22.89 0.73
C THR A 201 -16.26 -21.96 0.99
N LEU A 202 -16.32 -21.16 2.04
CA LEU A 202 -15.25 -20.32 2.54
C LEU A 202 -14.98 -20.67 4.01
N GLU A 203 -13.74 -21.00 4.32
CA GLU A 203 -13.33 -21.40 5.66
C GLU A 203 -12.57 -20.28 6.38
N CYS A 204 -12.82 -20.17 7.68
CA CYS A 204 -12.06 -19.28 8.56
C CYS A 204 -11.04 -20.12 9.33
N LYS A 205 -9.80 -19.62 9.43
CA LYS A 205 -8.79 -20.16 10.35
C LYS A 205 -9.28 -19.97 11.79
N SER A 206 -9.02 -20.95 12.65
CA SER A 206 -9.30 -20.82 14.08
C SER A 206 -8.37 -19.81 14.74
N PRO A 207 -8.68 -19.32 15.96
CA PRO A 207 -7.78 -18.44 16.71
C PRO A 207 -6.41 -19.06 16.96
N GLU A 208 -6.35 -20.37 17.17
CA GLU A 208 -5.12 -21.16 17.37
C GLU A 208 -4.28 -21.18 16.09
N GLU A 209 -4.91 -21.45 14.93
CA GLU A 209 -4.25 -21.41 13.63
C GLU A 209 -3.73 -20.01 13.26
N LEU A 210 -4.44 -18.96 13.67
CA LEU A 210 -3.99 -17.57 13.47
C LEU A 210 -2.83 -17.20 14.41
N ALA A 211 -2.80 -17.76 15.62
CA ALA A 211 -1.71 -17.56 16.57
C ALA A 211 -0.42 -18.25 16.11
N ASP A 212 -0.55 -19.36 15.40
CA ASP A 212 0.57 -20.12 14.84
C ASP A 212 1.10 -19.54 13.52
N VAL A 213 0.33 -18.67 12.85
CA VAL A 213 0.84 -17.91 11.70
C VAL A 213 1.84 -16.89 12.23
N PRO A 214 3.14 -17.05 11.96
CA PRO A 214 4.12 -16.11 12.45
C PRO A 214 3.82 -14.75 11.85
N PHE A 215 3.33 -13.85 12.67
CA PHE A 215 3.18 -12.43 12.29
C PHE A 215 4.55 -11.78 12.09
N ASP A 216 5.57 -12.48 12.49
CA ASP A 216 6.97 -12.11 12.39
C ASP A 216 7.73 -13.32 11.82
N PRO A 217 7.56 -13.67 10.53
CA PRO A 217 8.49 -14.59 9.91
C PRO A 217 9.86 -13.97 10.12
N LYS A 218 10.83 -14.75 10.58
CA LYS A 218 12.21 -14.26 10.66
C LYS A 218 12.56 -13.76 9.26
N PRO A 219 12.73 -12.45 9.00
CA PRO A 219 12.73 -11.90 7.63
C PRO A 219 13.78 -12.55 6.74
N ARG A 220 14.91 -12.96 7.35
CA ARG A 220 15.97 -13.68 6.67
C ARG A 220 15.49 -15.03 6.14
N GLN A 221 14.71 -15.80 6.92
CA GLN A 221 14.18 -17.10 6.50
C GLN A 221 13.17 -16.94 5.36
N SER A 222 12.39 -15.86 5.38
CA SER A 222 11.46 -15.54 4.29
C SER A 222 12.20 -15.24 2.99
N ILE A 223 13.33 -14.54 3.04
CA ILE A 223 14.16 -14.29 1.87
C ILE A 223 14.75 -15.61 1.34
N GLU A 224 15.30 -16.43 2.21
CA GLU A 224 15.88 -17.72 1.83
C GLU A 224 14.83 -18.68 1.26
N ALA A 225 13.63 -18.74 1.84
CA ALA A 225 12.52 -19.57 1.33
C ALA A 225 11.98 -19.08 -0.02
N ALA A 226 12.01 -17.77 -0.29
CA ALA A 226 11.62 -17.25 -1.59
C ALA A 226 12.51 -17.74 -2.73
N PHE A 227 13.79 -18.03 -2.45
CA PHE A 227 14.75 -18.52 -3.44
C PHE A 227 14.40 -19.89 -4.03
N GLU A 228 13.62 -20.71 -3.34
CA GLU A 228 13.14 -22.00 -3.85
C GLU A 228 12.14 -21.85 -5.01
N ASN A 229 11.52 -20.65 -5.15
CA ASN A 229 10.44 -20.39 -6.07
C ASN A 229 10.73 -19.30 -7.10
N ILE A 230 11.99 -18.84 -7.22
CA ILE A 230 12.38 -17.83 -8.22
C ILE A 230 13.17 -18.47 -9.36
N GLU A 231 13.04 -17.89 -10.55
CA GLU A 231 13.81 -18.29 -11.73
C GLU A 231 15.22 -17.67 -11.77
N SER A 232 15.46 -16.66 -10.92
CA SER A 232 16.76 -15.99 -10.81
C SER A 232 17.80 -16.89 -10.17
N THR A 233 19.05 -16.82 -10.66
CA THR A 233 20.17 -17.55 -10.12
C THR A 233 20.89 -16.73 -9.06
N ILE A 234 21.13 -17.30 -7.88
CA ILE A 234 21.96 -16.69 -6.84
C ILE A 234 23.41 -16.72 -7.29
N THR A 235 24.02 -15.55 -7.44
CA THR A 235 25.42 -15.39 -7.90
C THR A 235 26.37 -15.03 -6.77
N GLY A 236 25.85 -14.57 -5.64
CA GLY A 236 26.66 -14.20 -4.48
C GLY A 236 25.84 -14.07 -3.20
N HIS A 237 26.50 -14.28 -2.08
CA HIS A 237 25.95 -14.04 -0.75
C HIS A 237 27.06 -13.53 0.18
N GLU A 238 26.80 -12.45 0.90
CA GLU A 238 27.71 -11.84 1.87
C GLU A 238 26.95 -11.44 3.14
N ALA A 239 27.56 -11.69 4.30
CA ALA A 239 27.09 -11.18 5.58
C ALA A 239 28.13 -10.24 6.16
N LYS A 240 27.73 -9.02 6.52
CA LYS A 240 28.61 -7.96 6.99
C LYS A 240 28.15 -7.44 8.34
N LEU A 241 28.99 -7.63 9.35
CA LEU A 241 28.76 -7.11 10.70
C LEU A 241 29.35 -5.71 10.82
N ASP A 242 28.51 -4.74 11.11
CA ASP A 242 28.95 -3.42 11.56
C ASP A 242 29.36 -3.50 13.03
N LYS A 243 30.65 -3.31 13.30
CA LYS A 243 31.21 -3.47 14.65
C LYS A 243 30.81 -2.33 15.60
N GLU A 244 30.41 -1.16 15.09
CA GLU A 244 30.02 -0.01 15.92
C GLU A 244 28.55 -0.14 16.37
N SER A 245 27.67 -0.55 15.48
CA SER A 245 26.24 -0.72 15.76
C SER A 245 25.87 -2.13 16.22
N GLY A 246 26.74 -3.13 16.00
CA GLY A 246 26.44 -4.54 16.26
C GLY A 246 25.44 -5.14 15.29
N VAL A 247 25.09 -4.45 14.21
CA VAL A 247 24.05 -4.84 13.25
C VAL A 247 24.66 -5.67 12.13
N THR A 248 24.04 -6.81 11.81
CA THR A 248 24.42 -7.61 10.65
C THR A 248 23.59 -7.21 9.44
N THR A 249 24.26 -6.98 8.32
CA THR A 249 23.63 -6.76 7.02
C THR A 249 23.97 -7.95 6.11
N PHE A 250 22.94 -8.53 5.52
CA PHE A 250 23.06 -9.63 4.57
C PHE A 250 22.81 -9.10 3.16
N HIS A 251 23.58 -9.59 2.21
CA HIS A 251 23.42 -9.27 0.79
C HIS A 251 23.33 -10.57 -0.01
N TRP A 252 22.41 -10.62 -0.96
CA TRP A 252 22.32 -11.66 -1.98
C TRP A 252 22.36 -10.99 -3.35
N ASP A 253 23.24 -11.43 -4.20
CA ASP A 253 23.29 -11.03 -5.60
C ASP A 253 22.60 -12.11 -6.44
N LEU A 254 21.62 -11.68 -7.21
CA LEU A 254 20.83 -12.53 -8.07
C LEU A 254 21.05 -12.11 -9.53
N MET A 255 21.00 -13.08 -10.42
CA MET A 255 20.94 -12.83 -11.86
C MET A 255 19.58 -13.27 -12.38
N SER A 256 18.78 -12.34 -12.87
CA SER A 256 17.48 -12.63 -13.47
C SER A 256 17.62 -13.40 -14.78
N PRO A 257 16.56 -14.07 -15.26
CA PRO A 257 16.55 -14.72 -16.57
C PRO A 257 16.90 -13.77 -17.73
N ASN A 258 16.66 -12.48 -17.57
CA ASN A 258 16.98 -11.42 -18.54
C ASN A 258 18.38 -10.82 -18.34
N ASN A 259 19.25 -11.47 -17.60
CA ASN A 259 20.60 -10.99 -17.25
C ASN A 259 20.62 -9.63 -16.52
N ALA A 260 19.57 -9.31 -15.76
CA ALA A 260 19.56 -8.15 -14.88
C ALA A 260 20.11 -8.53 -13.49
N PRO A 261 21.21 -7.93 -13.04
CA PRO A 261 21.74 -8.17 -11.70
C PRO A 261 20.87 -7.46 -10.66
N ILE A 262 20.26 -8.25 -9.75
CA ILE A 262 19.42 -7.75 -8.67
C ILE A 262 20.15 -8.01 -7.36
N ARG A 263 20.22 -7.00 -6.50
CA ARG A 263 20.75 -7.15 -5.14
C ARG A 263 19.63 -7.08 -4.13
N LEU A 264 19.53 -8.10 -3.29
CA LEU A 264 18.73 -8.06 -2.08
C LEU A 264 19.62 -7.70 -0.90
N THR A 265 19.13 -6.83 -0.05
CA THR A 265 19.81 -6.42 1.18
C THR A 265 18.84 -6.59 2.33
N PHE A 266 19.25 -7.28 3.37
CA PHE A 266 18.53 -7.37 4.62
C PHE A 266 19.43 -6.90 5.76
N ARG A 267 18.93 -5.98 6.57
CA ARG A 267 19.59 -5.50 7.78
C ARG A 267 18.78 -5.95 8.98
N ASP A 268 19.45 -6.66 9.90
CA ASP A 268 18.82 -7.12 11.14
C ASP A 268 18.23 -5.96 11.94
N PRO A 269 17.11 -6.19 12.64
CA PRO A 269 16.57 -5.26 13.63
C PRO A 269 17.60 -4.94 14.72
N ASN A 270 17.53 -3.74 15.27
CA ASN A 270 18.35 -3.32 16.41
C ASN A 270 17.57 -2.34 17.31
N GLU A 271 18.18 -1.88 18.40
CA GLU A 271 17.54 -0.96 19.37
C GLU A 271 17.04 0.35 18.74
N LYS A 272 17.68 0.83 17.65
CA LYS A 272 17.29 2.06 16.94
C LYS A 272 16.30 1.82 15.80
N ASP A 273 16.28 0.60 15.27
CA ASP A 273 15.42 0.17 14.17
C ASP A 273 14.85 -1.21 14.51
N ALA A 274 13.77 -1.21 15.26
CA ALA A 274 13.14 -2.41 15.78
C ALA A 274 12.60 -3.35 14.67
N TYR A 275 12.51 -2.86 13.44
CA TYR A 275 11.88 -3.60 12.34
C TYR A 275 12.89 -4.15 11.32
N GLY A 276 14.17 -3.71 11.40
CA GLY A 276 15.13 -4.02 10.35
C GLY A 276 14.78 -3.38 9.01
N LEU A 277 15.55 -3.72 7.98
CA LEU A 277 15.37 -3.16 6.64
C LEU A 277 15.49 -4.26 5.59
N PHE A 278 14.51 -4.34 4.70
CA PHE A 278 14.61 -5.09 3.44
C PHE A 278 14.71 -4.10 2.27
N GLU A 279 15.66 -4.34 1.36
CA GLU A 279 15.81 -3.63 0.10
C GLU A 279 16.09 -4.63 -1.02
N ALA A 280 15.31 -4.53 -2.08
CA ALA A 280 15.62 -5.20 -3.35
C ALA A 280 15.93 -4.12 -4.38
N SER A 281 17.06 -4.21 -5.07
CA SER A 281 17.53 -3.14 -5.95
C SER A 281 18.21 -3.66 -7.22
N PHE A 282 18.09 -2.85 -8.28
CA PHE A 282 18.81 -2.99 -9.54
C PHE A 282 19.57 -1.69 -9.82
N GLU A 283 20.87 -1.80 -10.13
CA GLU A 283 21.68 -0.65 -10.49
C GLU A 283 21.37 -0.20 -11.92
N VAL A 284 20.78 0.97 -12.05
CA VAL A 284 20.41 1.57 -13.34
C VAL A 284 21.60 2.24 -13.99
N ALA A 285 22.34 3.04 -13.22
CA ALA A 285 23.54 3.74 -13.70
C ALA A 285 24.55 3.90 -12.57
N PRO A 286 25.86 3.78 -12.90
CA PRO A 286 26.94 3.97 -11.94
C PRO A 286 27.01 5.42 -11.42
N PRO A 287 27.79 5.69 -10.36
CA PRO A 287 27.97 7.03 -9.83
C PRO A 287 28.43 8.01 -10.90
N SER A 288 27.70 9.11 -11.08
CA SER A 288 28.06 10.14 -12.05
C SER A 288 27.53 11.51 -11.64
N ILE A 289 28.43 12.44 -11.34
CA ILE A 289 28.09 13.84 -11.05
C ILE A 289 27.46 14.50 -12.29
N ALA A 290 27.92 14.18 -13.49
CA ALA A 290 27.37 14.70 -14.74
C ALA A 290 25.90 14.27 -14.92
N LEU A 291 25.56 13.04 -14.56
CA LEU A 291 24.18 12.53 -14.63
C LEU A 291 23.27 13.24 -13.65
N LEU A 292 23.72 13.46 -12.41
CA LEU A 292 22.94 14.11 -11.35
C LEU A 292 22.74 15.61 -11.56
N SER A 293 23.64 16.28 -12.27
CA SER A 293 23.50 17.70 -12.65
C SER A 293 22.55 17.92 -13.83
N HIS A 294 22.08 16.85 -14.48
CA HIS A 294 21.19 16.95 -15.63
C HIS A 294 19.71 17.04 -15.17
N GLN A 295 19.14 18.26 -15.19
CA GLN A 295 17.77 18.53 -14.77
C GLN A 295 16.73 17.60 -15.44
N ASN A 296 16.89 17.32 -16.73
CA ASN A 296 16.02 16.40 -17.47
C ASN A 296 16.03 14.95 -16.95
N VAL A 297 17.17 14.50 -16.43
CA VAL A 297 17.30 13.15 -15.84
C VAL A 297 16.51 13.09 -14.55
N LEU A 298 16.70 14.05 -13.66
CA LEU A 298 15.98 14.12 -12.39
C LEU A 298 14.48 14.23 -12.59
N GLN A 299 14.01 15.06 -13.54
CA GLN A 299 12.59 15.17 -13.88
C GLN A 299 12.01 13.85 -14.40
N ARG A 300 12.75 13.09 -15.20
CA ARG A 300 12.31 11.77 -15.69
C ARG A 300 12.22 10.75 -14.57
N LEU A 301 13.21 10.70 -13.68
CA LEU A 301 13.19 9.82 -12.50
C LEU A 301 11.97 10.10 -11.63
N LEU A 302 11.67 11.39 -11.38
CA LEU A 302 10.51 11.79 -10.60
C LEU A 302 9.19 11.37 -11.26
N ARG A 303 9.04 11.57 -12.59
CA ARG A 303 7.84 11.12 -13.32
C ARG A 303 7.64 9.61 -13.26
N HIS A 304 8.71 8.84 -13.41
CA HIS A 304 8.62 7.39 -13.24
C HIS A 304 8.22 7.00 -11.82
N ASN A 305 8.74 7.69 -10.81
CA ASN A 305 8.37 7.46 -9.42
C ASN A 305 6.89 7.76 -9.12
N GLU A 306 6.28 8.70 -9.85
CA GLU A 306 4.85 8.97 -9.73
C GLU A 306 3.97 7.84 -10.28
N MET A 307 4.45 7.14 -11.32
CA MET A 307 3.71 6.06 -11.98
C MET A 307 3.94 4.69 -11.34
N MET A 308 5.04 4.49 -10.64
CA MET A 308 5.39 3.22 -10.02
C MET A 308 4.92 3.17 -8.56
N TRP A 309 4.27 2.07 -8.20
CA TRP A 309 3.70 1.91 -6.85
C TRP A 309 4.75 1.51 -5.81
N ARG A 310 5.39 0.37 -5.98
CA ARG A 310 6.35 -0.21 -5.03
C ARG A 310 7.79 0.14 -5.32
N LEU A 311 8.16 0.08 -6.59
CA LEU A 311 9.49 0.39 -7.04
C LEU A 311 9.67 1.90 -7.18
N LYS A 312 10.82 2.38 -6.79
CA LYS A 312 11.20 3.79 -6.93
C LYS A 312 12.63 3.89 -7.44
N PHE A 313 12.86 4.87 -8.29
CA PHE A 313 14.23 5.30 -8.53
C PHE A 313 14.75 6.02 -7.30
N SER A 314 15.93 5.65 -6.86
CA SER A 314 16.67 6.27 -5.77
C SER A 314 18.08 6.63 -6.22
N ILE A 315 18.68 7.57 -5.53
CA ILE A 315 20.08 7.98 -5.71
C ILE A 315 20.80 7.63 -4.41
N ALA A 316 21.79 6.77 -4.49
CA ALA A 316 22.62 6.41 -3.36
C ALA A 316 23.59 7.57 -3.01
N GLU A 317 24.21 7.52 -1.83
CA GLU A 317 25.15 8.57 -1.37
C GLU A 317 26.35 8.75 -2.31
N ASP A 318 26.78 7.68 -2.97
CA ASP A 318 27.84 7.71 -3.97
C ASP A 318 27.40 8.25 -5.34
N GLY A 319 26.12 8.56 -5.51
CA GLY A 319 25.53 9.04 -6.76
C GLY A 319 25.03 7.94 -7.70
N THR A 320 25.08 6.67 -7.30
CA THR A 320 24.52 5.55 -8.08
C THR A 320 23.00 5.69 -8.19
N ILE A 321 22.46 5.56 -9.39
CA ILE A 321 21.01 5.51 -9.62
C ILE A 321 20.55 4.05 -9.55
N LYS A 322 19.60 3.78 -8.68
CA LYS A 322 19.00 2.45 -8.48
C LYS A 322 17.51 2.51 -8.72
N LEU A 323 16.96 1.44 -9.26
CA LEU A 323 15.55 1.10 -9.16
C LEU A 323 15.41 0.14 -7.97
N CYS A 324 14.63 0.49 -6.96
CA CYS A 324 14.55 -0.30 -5.74
C CYS A 324 13.16 -0.30 -5.10
N CYS A 325 12.88 -1.36 -4.38
CA CYS A 325 11.89 -1.45 -3.33
C CYS A 325 12.62 -1.41 -1.98
N ARG A 326 12.22 -0.52 -1.08
CA ARG A 326 12.81 -0.40 0.25
C ARG A 326 11.70 -0.27 1.29
N ARG A 327 11.74 -1.14 2.31
CA ARG A 327 10.74 -1.16 3.37
C ARG A 327 11.30 -1.72 4.67
N PRO A 328 10.63 -1.48 5.83
CA PRO A 328 10.88 -2.25 7.04
C PRO A 328 10.76 -3.75 6.76
N ALA A 329 11.60 -4.54 7.39
CA ALA A 329 11.63 -6.00 7.17
C ALA A 329 10.63 -6.75 8.07
N ILE A 330 9.87 -6.04 8.89
CA ILE A 330 8.82 -6.62 9.71
C ILE A 330 7.80 -7.35 8.81
N ASP A 331 7.43 -8.53 9.21
CA ASP A 331 6.42 -9.39 8.55
C ASP A 331 6.74 -9.71 7.06
N LEU A 332 8.01 -9.68 6.68
CA LEU A 332 8.45 -10.03 5.33
C LEU A 332 8.23 -11.52 5.08
N ASP A 333 7.31 -11.87 4.17
CA ASP A 333 7.04 -13.25 3.77
C ASP A 333 7.72 -13.65 2.45
N PRO A 334 7.90 -14.97 2.16
CA PRO A 334 8.56 -15.42 0.94
C PRO A 334 7.85 -14.98 -0.35
N THR A 335 6.52 -14.91 -0.34
CA THR A 335 5.72 -14.53 -1.51
C THR A 335 5.99 -13.08 -1.87
N GLU A 336 6.09 -12.22 -0.87
CA GLU A 336 6.40 -10.81 -1.04
C GLU A 336 7.80 -10.60 -1.61
N VAL A 337 8.80 -11.31 -1.09
CA VAL A 337 10.17 -11.28 -1.62
C VAL A 337 10.16 -11.68 -3.09
N MET A 338 9.50 -12.78 -3.43
CA MET A 338 9.35 -13.28 -4.79
C MET A 338 8.67 -12.25 -5.71
N HIS A 339 7.57 -11.65 -5.25
CA HIS A 339 6.88 -10.60 -6.03
C HIS A 339 7.77 -9.39 -6.26
N THR A 340 8.50 -8.94 -5.25
CA THR A 340 9.43 -7.80 -5.38
C THR A 340 10.52 -8.08 -6.41
N ILE A 341 11.07 -9.29 -6.42
CA ILE A 341 12.06 -9.71 -7.41
C ILE A 341 11.46 -9.69 -8.81
N ARG A 342 10.27 -10.29 -9.01
CA ARG A 342 9.57 -10.33 -10.30
C ARG A 342 9.21 -8.93 -10.82
N GLU A 343 8.78 -8.03 -9.95
CA GLU A 343 8.52 -6.63 -10.33
C GLU A 343 9.79 -5.92 -10.80
N LEU A 344 10.94 -6.13 -10.13
CA LEU A 344 12.21 -5.61 -10.58
C LEU A 344 12.59 -6.17 -11.95
N GLU A 345 12.44 -7.47 -12.17
CA GLU A 345 12.69 -8.13 -13.47
C GLU A 345 11.83 -7.56 -14.58
N LEU A 346 10.53 -7.39 -14.33
CA LEU A 346 9.59 -6.83 -15.30
C LEU A 346 9.96 -5.37 -15.63
N HIS A 347 10.17 -4.54 -14.63
CA HIS A 347 10.45 -3.13 -14.85
C HIS A 347 11.84 -2.89 -15.47
N THR A 348 12.83 -3.69 -15.14
CA THR A 348 14.14 -3.62 -15.81
C THR A 348 14.02 -3.94 -17.30
N SER A 349 13.14 -4.86 -17.69
CA SER A 349 12.84 -5.19 -19.09
C SER A 349 12.08 -4.05 -19.80
N LEU A 350 11.04 -3.51 -19.16
CA LEU A 350 10.23 -2.42 -19.72
C LEU A 350 11.02 -1.11 -19.85
N LEU A 351 11.92 -0.84 -18.91
CA LEU A 351 12.71 0.39 -18.86
C LEU A 351 14.07 0.28 -19.56
N VAL A 352 14.36 -0.80 -20.26
CA VAL A 352 15.67 -1.05 -20.89
C VAL A 352 16.18 0.14 -21.72
N THR A 353 15.30 0.78 -22.48
CA THR A 353 15.64 1.95 -23.29
C THR A 353 16.04 3.16 -22.45
N GLU A 354 15.35 3.41 -21.35
CA GLU A 354 15.67 4.50 -20.41
C GLU A 354 16.97 4.20 -19.65
N ILE A 355 17.14 2.96 -19.20
CA ILE A 355 18.38 2.50 -18.55
C ILE A 355 19.59 2.73 -19.44
N ILE A 356 19.50 2.37 -20.74
CA ILE A 356 20.57 2.61 -21.73
C ILE A 356 20.84 4.12 -21.85
N LYS A 357 19.83 4.95 -21.90
CA LYS A 357 19.99 6.41 -21.97
C LYS A 357 20.71 6.94 -20.73
N PHE A 358 20.28 6.52 -19.52
CA PHE A 358 20.93 6.95 -18.28
C PHE A 358 22.41 6.53 -18.23
N ARG A 359 22.74 5.31 -18.63
CA ARG A 359 24.14 4.84 -18.69
C ARG A 359 24.98 5.67 -19.69
N LYS A 360 24.42 5.98 -20.85
CA LYS A 360 25.09 6.85 -21.84
C LYS A 360 25.33 8.29 -21.32
N TYR A 361 24.44 8.83 -20.48
CA TYR A 361 24.65 10.10 -19.82
C TYR A 361 25.75 10.02 -18.74
N ALA A 362 25.83 8.92 -18.01
CA ALA A 362 26.85 8.70 -17.00
C ALA A 362 28.28 8.61 -17.57
N GLU A 363 28.42 8.10 -18.80
CA GLU A 363 29.71 7.96 -19.49
C GLU A 363 30.26 9.27 -20.07
N LYS A 364 29.42 10.32 -20.16
CA LYS A 364 29.89 11.60 -20.71
C LYS A 364 30.70 12.37 -19.66
N PRO A 365 31.88 12.93 -20.05
CA PRO A 365 32.63 13.80 -19.16
C PRO A 365 31.81 15.05 -18.82
N PHE A 366 31.88 15.48 -17.57
CA PHE A 366 31.22 16.70 -17.10
C PHE A 366 31.81 17.93 -17.84
N GLN A 367 30.98 18.57 -18.70
CA GLN A 367 31.30 19.87 -19.29
C GLN A 367 30.58 20.96 -18.50
N ALA A 368 31.33 21.75 -17.73
CA ALA A 368 30.82 22.85 -16.91
C ALA A 368 30.14 23.99 -17.68
N ALA A 369 30.13 23.94 -19.03
CA ALA A 369 29.71 25.03 -19.91
C ALA A 369 28.20 25.02 -20.27
N GLU A 370 27.40 24.05 -19.82
CA GLU A 370 25.95 23.97 -20.16
C GLU A 370 25.01 24.54 -19.08
N PHE A 371 25.53 25.21 -18.07
CA PHE A 371 24.71 25.92 -17.09
C PHE A 371 24.45 27.37 -17.54
N ASP A 372 23.63 27.56 -18.56
CA ASP A 372 23.04 28.89 -18.81
C ASP A 372 21.71 29.00 -18.04
N LEU A 373 21.77 29.64 -16.89
CA LEU A 373 20.63 29.90 -16.00
C LEU A 373 19.61 30.91 -16.58
N ASN A 374 19.82 31.43 -17.81
CA ASN A 374 19.04 32.52 -18.39
C ASN A 374 18.08 32.13 -19.51
N GLN A 375 17.93 30.84 -19.83
CA GLN A 375 16.87 30.42 -20.76
C GLN A 375 15.65 29.96 -19.93
N GLY A 376 14.83 30.92 -19.56
CA GLY A 376 13.47 30.71 -19.10
C GLY A 376 12.58 30.18 -20.23
N PRO A 377 11.35 29.69 -19.89
CA PRO A 377 10.48 28.90 -20.73
C PRO A 377 10.04 29.61 -22.00
#